data_79cd6d1d2166be14204b73f156477e4f
#
_entry.id   79cd6d1d2166be14204b73f156477e4f
#
_cell.length_a   1.000
_cell.length_b   1.000
_cell.length_c   1.000
_cell.angle_alpha   90.00
_cell.angle_beta   90.00
_cell.angle_gamma   90.00
#
_symmetry.space_group_name_H-M   'P 1'
#
loop_
_entity.id
_entity.type
_entity.pdbx_description
1 polymer ?
#
loop_
_entity_poly.entity_id
_entity_poly.type
_entity_poly.pdbx_seq_one_letter_code
_entity_poly.pdbx_strand_id
1 'polypeptide(L)'
;MKIHQIINIIKLYLKILLFITFTYSQTVIGEGLTGQSLLDFVVANYKTTTTMGYNTARDTLYGIIDLKENNQLSCIYTGYTITLDVTQDPSTDAYNQGINCEHSWPQSMGAGSEPQKSDMHHLFPCKSNVNSSRGNDPFADIQDSDTDKWFRNDYYQETIPTEYIDEYAEKYNPPD
;
A
#
# COMPACT_ATOMS: atom_id res chain seq x y z
N MET A 1 39.63 -41.38 -10.55
CA MET A 1 38.73 -40.31 -10.99
C MET A 1 39.52 -39.00 -10.97
N LYS A 2 39.62 -38.27 -12.09
CA LYS A 2 40.48 -37.06 -12.16
C LYS A 2 39.84 -35.93 -11.35
N ILE A 3 40.64 -35.18 -10.59
CA ILE A 3 40.19 -34.04 -9.72
C ILE A 3 39.17 -33.12 -10.43
N HIS A 4 39.35 -32.89 -11.73
CA HIS A 4 38.43 -32.06 -12.53
C HIS A 4 37.01 -32.64 -12.63
N GLN A 5 36.84 -33.96 -12.63
CA GLN A 5 35.52 -34.60 -12.64
C GLN A 5 34.85 -34.48 -11.32
N ILE A 6 35.57 -34.54 -10.21
CA ILE A 6 35.02 -34.34 -8.84
C ILE A 6 34.52 -32.92 -8.67
N ILE A 7 35.29 -31.92 -9.12
CA ILE A 7 34.89 -30.50 -9.05
C ILE A 7 33.62 -30.23 -9.87
N ASN A 8 33.50 -30.83 -11.05
CA ASN A 8 32.30 -30.64 -11.89
C ASN A 8 31.04 -31.31 -11.27
N ILE A 9 31.23 -32.47 -10.66
CA ILE A 9 30.14 -33.15 -9.93
C ILE A 9 29.69 -32.30 -8.72
N ILE A 10 30.64 -31.77 -7.94
CA ILE A 10 30.32 -30.89 -6.78
C ILE A 10 29.61 -29.61 -7.25
N LYS A 11 30.03 -28.98 -8.32
CA LYS A 11 29.39 -27.81 -8.91
C LYS A 11 27.95 -28.10 -9.39
N LEU A 12 27.73 -29.30 -9.97
CA LEU A 12 26.43 -29.75 -10.42
C LEU A 12 25.49 -29.97 -9.20
N TYR A 13 25.96 -30.66 -8.16
CA TYR A 13 25.22 -30.87 -6.94
C TYR A 13 24.89 -29.56 -6.21
N LEU A 14 25.83 -28.60 -6.16
CA LEU A 14 25.60 -27.27 -5.58
C LEU A 14 24.55 -26.48 -6.35
N LYS A 15 24.53 -26.58 -7.70
CA LYS A 15 23.50 -25.97 -8.53
C LYS A 15 22.12 -26.61 -8.33
N ILE A 16 22.08 -27.94 -8.19
CA ILE A 16 20.84 -28.68 -7.92
C ILE A 16 20.33 -28.35 -6.51
N LEU A 17 21.21 -28.28 -5.52
CA LEU A 17 20.84 -27.91 -4.14
C LEU A 17 20.32 -26.46 -4.06
N LEU A 18 20.90 -25.53 -4.84
CA LEU A 18 20.42 -24.14 -4.90
C LEU A 18 19.02 -24.02 -5.55
N PHE A 19 18.68 -24.94 -6.46
CA PHE A 19 17.35 -24.97 -7.10
C PHE A 19 16.23 -25.55 -6.21
N ILE A 20 16.59 -26.40 -5.23
CA ILE A 20 15.62 -27.07 -4.35
C ILE A 20 15.17 -26.14 -3.19
N THR A 21 15.90 -25.05 -2.90
CA THR A 21 15.60 -24.17 -1.75
C THR A 21 14.61 -23.05 -2.04
N PHE A 22 14.05 -22.95 -3.24
CA PHE A 22 13.06 -21.94 -3.61
C PHE A 22 11.68 -22.50 -3.98
N THR A 23 11.24 -23.54 -3.30
CA THR A 23 9.81 -23.84 -3.31
C THR A 23 9.14 -22.97 -2.25
N TYR A 24 8.69 -21.77 -2.63
CA TYR A 24 7.68 -21.09 -1.85
C TYR A 24 6.45 -21.97 -1.82
N SER A 25 6.18 -22.57 -0.68
CA SER A 25 4.89 -23.24 -0.46
C SER A 25 3.82 -22.16 -0.46
N GLN A 26 3.17 -21.96 -1.59
CA GLN A 26 1.95 -21.16 -1.63
C GLN A 26 0.86 -21.97 -0.95
N THR A 27 0.37 -21.48 0.18
CA THR A 27 -0.82 -22.04 0.82
C THR A 27 -2.03 -21.53 0.05
N VAL A 28 -2.76 -22.45 -0.58
CA VAL A 28 -4.04 -22.11 -1.21
C VAL A 28 -5.07 -21.86 -0.12
N ILE A 29 -5.61 -20.65 -0.08
CA ILE A 29 -6.65 -20.27 0.88
C ILE A 29 -8.01 -20.61 0.25
N GLY A 30 -8.84 -21.38 0.95
CA GLY A 30 -10.16 -21.76 0.50
C GLY A 30 -10.14 -22.66 -0.75
N GLU A 31 -9.25 -23.64 -0.80
CA GLU A 31 -9.12 -24.57 -1.94
C GLU A 31 -10.49 -25.17 -2.33
N GLY A 32 -10.81 -25.07 -3.62
CA GLY A 32 -12.07 -25.58 -4.18
C GLY A 32 -13.30 -24.71 -3.90
N LEU A 33 -13.18 -23.63 -3.14
CA LEU A 33 -14.27 -22.70 -2.88
C LEU A 33 -14.31 -21.60 -3.95
N THR A 34 -15.53 -21.16 -4.33
CA THR A 34 -15.75 -20.06 -5.28
C THR A 34 -16.96 -19.22 -4.86
N GLY A 35 -17.07 -17.99 -5.40
CA GLY A 35 -18.22 -17.14 -5.16
C GLY A 35 -18.50 -16.89 -3.65
N GLN A 36 -19.76 -17.01 -3.26
CA GLN A 36 -20.19 -16.73 -1.89
C GLN A 36 -19.51 -17.64 -0.86
N SER A 37 -19.30 -18.92 -1.17
CA SER A 37 -18.66 -19.86 -0.24
C SER A 37 -17.19 -19.50 0.06
N LEU A 38 -16.46 -18.98 -0.94
CA LEU A 38 -15.11 -18.45 -0.72
C LEU A 38 -15.15 -17.17 0.13
N LEU A 39 -16.08 -16.28 -0.15
CA LEU A 39 -16.24 -15.05 0.65
C LEU A 39 -16.55 -15.37 2.11
N ASP A 40 -17.51 -16.26 2.37
CA ASP A 40 -17.88 -16.66 3.73
C ASP A 40 -16.70 -17.32 4.47
N PHE A 41 -15.93 -18.15 3.78
CA PHE A 41 -14.72 -18.75 4.33
C PHE A 41 -13.67 -17.69 4.70
N VAL A 42 -13.38 -16.74 3.80
CA VAL A 42 -12.41 -15.66 4.04
C VAL A 42 -12.87 -14.77 5.18
N VAL A 43 -14.14 -14.39 5.22
CA VAL A 43 -14.72 -13.60 6.32
C VAL A 43 -14.61 -14.32 7.65
N ALA A 44 -14.96 -15.61 7.69
CA ALA A 44 -14.93 -16.39 8.93
C ALA A 44 -13.52 -16.60 9.50
N ASN A 45 -12.50 -16.68 8.63
CA ASN A 45 -11.13 -17.03 9.04
C ASN A 45 -10.16 -15.85 9.10
N TYR A 46 -10.42 -14.77 8.35
CA TYR A 46 -9.45 -13.69 8.17
C TYR A 46 -10.01 -12.29 8.46
N LYS A 47 -11.32 -12.16 8.70
CA LYS A 47 -11.89 -10.86 9.06
C LYS A 47 -11.25 -10.36 10.36
N THR A 48 -10.73 -9.16 10.34
CA THR A 48 -10.21 -8.47 11.53
C THR A 48 -11.32 -8.32 12.58
N THR A 49 -11.09 -8.86 13.77
CA THR A 49 -12.05 -8.81 14.89
C THR A 49 -11.57 -7.90 16.03
N THR A 50 -10.27 -7.61 16.05
CA THR A 50 -9.61 -6.80 17.09
C THR A 50 -8.75 -5.76 16.44
N THR A 51 -8.82 -4.51 16.89
CA THR A 51 -7.99 -3.41 16.43
C THR A 51 -7.32 -2.72 17.61
N MET A 52 -6.27 -1.97 17.33
CA MET A 52 -5.56 -1.15 18.33
C MET A 52 -6.28 0.19 18.62
N GLY A 53 -7.37 0.45 17.90
CA GLY A 53 -8.01 1.76 17.84
C GLY A 53 -7.29 2.73 16.90
N TYR A 54 -8.04 3.68 16.35
CA TYR A 54 -7.59 4.48 15.20
C TYR A 54 -6.31 5.29 15.43
N ASN A 55 -6.13 5.87 16.61
CA ASN A 55 -4.92 6.66 16.90
C ASN A 55 -3.69 5.76 16.94
N THR A 56 -3.74 4.69 17.73
CA THR A 56 -2.62 3.74 17.84
C THR A 56 -2.32 3.05 16.50
N ALA A 57 -3.34 2.76 15.70
CA ALA A 57 -3.14 2.19 14.37
C ALA A 57 -2.36 3.14 13.45
N ARG A 58 -2.67 4.44 13.45
CA ARG A 58 -1.92 5.45 12.68
C ARG A 58 -0.48 5.61 13.18
N ASP A 59 -0.29 5.65 14.49
CA ASP A 59 1.05 5.79 15.07
C ASP A 59 1.92 4.58 14.75
N THR A 60 1.33 3.37 14.80
CA THR A 60 2.01 2.13 14.41
C THR A 60 2.33 2.12 12.92
N LEU A 61 1.37 2.53 12.09
CA LEU A 61 1.53 2.58 10.65
C LEU A 61 2.67 3.54 10.27
N TYR A 62 2.65 4.78 10.76
CA TYR A 62 3.58 5.82 10.38
C TYR A 62 4.95 5.69 11.05
N GLY A 63 4.98 5.29 12.32
CA GLY A 63 6.22 5.21 13.09
C GLY A 63 6.95 3.87 12.98
N ILE A 64 6.31 2.82 12.43
CA ILE A 64 6.90 1.47 12.39
C ILE A 64 6.74 0.82 11.02
N ILE A 65 5.51 0.68 10.51
CA ILE A 65 5.23 -0.16 9.32
C ILE A 65 5.66 0.54 8.03
N ASP A 66 5.25 1.79 7.83
CA ASP A 66 5.53 2.58 6.63
C ASP A 66 6.75 3.49 6.79
N LEU A 67 7.37 3.47 7.98
CA LEU A 67 8.59 4.24 8.23
C LEU A 67 9.73 3.67 7.41
N LYS A 68 10.29 4.50 6.56
CA LYS A 68 11.45 4.17 5.72
C LYS A 68 12.76 4.53 6.43
N GLU A 69 13.88 4.20 5.80
CA GLU A 69 15.19 4.67 6.22
C GLU A 69 15.23 6.20 6.38
N ASN A 70 16.05 6.68 7.30
CA ASN A 70 16.17 8.11 7.65
C ASN A 70 14.85 8.75 8.16
N ASN A 71 14.00 7.96 8.79
CA ASN A 71 12.72 8.39 9.35
C ASN A 71 11.77 9.01 8.31
N GLN A 72 11.86 8.56 7.06
CA GLN A 72 11.02 9.06 6.00
C GLN A 72 9.65 8.38 5.97
N LEU A 73 8.62 9.16 5.72
CA LEU A 73 7.25 8.70 5.48
C LEU A 73 6.75 9.30 4.15
N SER A 74 6.19 8.46 3.28
CA SER A 74 5.77 8.90 1.94
C SER A 74 4.28 8.71 1.71
N CYS A 75 3.67 9.66 1.03
CA CYS A 75 2.31 9.54 0.50
C CYS A 75 2.22 8.37 -0.47
N ILE A 76 1.22 7.51 -0.28
CA ILE A 76 1.02 6.30 -1.09
C ILE A 76 0.75 6.62 -2.58
N TYR A 77 0.11 7.75 -2.88
CA TYR A 77 -0.29 8.08 -4.26
C TYR A 77 0.75 8.90 -5.03
N THR A 78 1.46 9.80 -4.37
CA THR A 78 2.25 10.82 -5.09
C THR A 78 3.75 10.77 -4.81
N GLY A 79 4.16 9.93 -3.85
CA GLY A 79 5.55 9.89 -3.41
C GLY A 79 5.99 11.12 -2.61
N TYR A 80 5.09 12.08 -2.29
CA TYR A 80 5.42 13.17 -1.36
C TYR A 80 5.98 12.60 -0.07
N THR A 81 7.17 13.02 0.29
CA THR A 81 7.93 12.43 1.41
C THR A 81 8.29 13.49 2.44
N ILE A 82 8.04 13.17 3.70
CA ILE A 82 8.42 13.94 4.87
C ILE A 82 9.45 13.18 5.70
N THR A 83 10.08 13.87 6.65
CA THR A 83 10.93 13.22 7.66
C THR A 83 10.28 13.40 9.02
N LEU A 84 9.98 12.29 9.69
CA LEU A 84 9.38 12.33 11.02
C LEU A 84 10.40 12.68 12.10
N ASP A 85 9.99 13.52 13.04
CA ASP A 85 10.69 13.73 14.30
C ASP A 85 10.33 12.59 15.26
N VAL A 86 11.26 11.65 15.43
CA VAL A 86 11.07 10.45 16.28
C VAL A 86 10.86 10.76 17.76
N THR A 87 10.99 12.02 18.18
CA THR A 87 10.70 12.46 19.55
C THR A 87 9.24 12.89 19.74
N GLN A 88 8.48 12.96 18.66
CA GLN A 88 7.07 13.34 18.66
C GLN A 88 6.15 12.14 18.39
N ASP A 89 4.87 12.34 18.63
CA ASP A 89 3.83 11.40 18.21
C ASP A 89 3.80 11.30 16.69
N PRO A 90 3.95 10.10 16.09
CA PRO A 90 4.15 9.94 14.66
C PRO A 90 3.00 10.50 13.81
N SER A 91 1.75 10.24 14.22
CA SER A 91 0.60 10.70 13.45
C SER A 91 0.34 12.19 13.58
N THR A 92 0.71 12.78 14.71
CA THR A 92 0.64 14.24 14.94
C THR A 92 1.71 14.96 14.14
N ASP A 93 2.94 14.48 14.15
CA ASP A 93 4.03 15.08 13.38
C ASP A 93 3.77 14.96 11.86
N ALA A 94 3.31 13.81 11.39
CA ALA A 94 2.91 13.62 10.01
C ALA A 94 1.80 14.60 9.58
N TYR A 95 0.78 14.80 10.43
CA TYR A 95 -0.30 15.74 10.17
C TYR A 95 0.20 17.18 10.06
N ASN A 96 1.09 17.60 10.95
CA ASN A 96 1.69 18.94 10.91
C ASN A 96 2.52 19.18 9.65
N GLN A 97 3.05 18.12 9.02
CA GLN A 97 3.79 18.15 7.77
C GLN A 97 2.92 17.85 6.54
N GLY A 98 1.58 17.83 6.70
CA GLY A 98 0.61 17.74 5.60
C GLY A 98 0.28 16.32 5.16
N ILE A 99 0.59 15.30 5.95
CA ILE A 99 0.16 13.91 5.73
C ILE A 99 -0.97 13.57 6.70
N ASN A 100 -2.08 13.07 6.16
CA ASN A 100 -3.16 12.45 6.92
C ASN A 100 -3.34 10.97 6.56
N CYS A 101 -4.34 10.32 7.15
CA CYS A 101 -4.61 8.92 6.90
C CYS A 101 -5.66 8.74 5.81
N GLU A 102 -5.25 8.09 4.74
CA GLU A 102 -6.14 7.61 3.70
C GLU A 102 -6.79 6.30 4.12
N HIS A 103 -8.11 6.20 3.88
CA HIS A 103 -8.84 4.95 3.91
C HIS A 103 -9.11 4.53 2.46
N SER A 104 -8.34 3.59 1.91
CA SER A 104 -8.54 3.13 0.53
C SER A 104 -9.94 2.53 0.32
N TRP A 105 -10.55 1.96 1.37
CA TRP A 105 -11.99 1.74 1.47
C TRP A 105 -12.60 2.89 2.27
N PRO A 106 -13.42 3.77 1.67
CA PRO A 106 -13.87 5.01 2.30
C PRO A 106 -14.68 4.81 3.58
N GLN A 107 -14.47 5.70 4.54
CA GLN A 107 -15.25 5.68 5.79
C GLN A 107 -16.76 5.78 5.53
N SER A 108 -17.19 6.59 4.58
CA SER A 108 -18.60 6.74 4.16
C SER A 108 -19.17 5.47 3.50
N MET A 109 -18.32 4.56 3.04
CA MET A 109 -18.71 3.30 2.41
C MET A 109 -18.56 2.08 3.34
N GLY A 110 -18.47 2.30 4.66
CA GLY A 110 -18.47 1.24 5.65
C GLY A 110 -17.26 1.17 6.55
N ALA A 111 -16.17 1.89 6.24
CA ALA A 111 -14.97 1.91 7.09
C ALA A 111 -15.02 3.00 8.19
N GLY A 112 -16.17 3.60 8.45
CA GLY A 112 -16.32 4.66 9.47
C GLY A 112 -16.40 4.17 10.92
N SER A 113 -16.56 2.86 11.14
CA SER A 113 -16.69 2.25 12.46
C SER A 113 -15.68 1.13 12.65
N GLU A 114 -15.36 0.81 13.93
CA GLU A 114 -14.51 -0.33 14.25
C GLU A 114 -15.19 -1.68 13.89
N PRO A 115 -14.44 -2.69 13.49
CA PRO A 115 -12.98 -2.75 13.37
C PRO A 115 -12.40 -2.12 12.10
N GLN A 116 -13.22 -1.82 11.10
CA GLN A 116 -12.76 -1.36 9.78
C GLN A 116 -12.02 -0.02 9.85
N LYS A 117 -12.48 0.89 10.73
CA LYS A 117 -11.86 2.22 10.87
C LYS A 117 -10.38 2.18 11.21
N SER A 118 -9.96 1.15 11.94
CA SER A 118 -8.58 0.98 12.42
C SER A 118 -7.85 -0.19 11.78
N ASP A 119 -8.43 -0.79 10.72
CA ASP A 119 -7.82 -1.90 10.00
C ASP A 119 -6.69 -1.39 9.11
N MET A 120 -5.44 -1.63 9.51
CA MET A 120 -4.24 -1.13 8.84
C MET A 120 -4.03 -1.72 7.43
N HIS A 121 -4.78 -2.75 7.01
CA HIS A 121 -4.66 -3.30 5.66
C HIS A 121 -5.15 -2.33 4.56
N HIS A 122 -5.96 -1.33 4.92
CA HIS A 122 -6.44 -0.32 3.99
C HIS A 122 -6.20 1.12 4.45
N LEU A 123 -5.35 1.32 5.46
CA LEU A 123 -4.90 2.63 5.92
C LEU A 123 -3.53 2.94 5.32
N PHE A 124 -3.35 4.16 4.84
CA PHE A 124 -2.10 4.60 4.23
C PHE A 124 -1.77 6.06 4.55
N PRO A 125 -0.48 6.43 4.65
CA PRO A 125 -0.10 7.83 4.70
C PRO A 125 -0.41 8.49 3.36
N CYS A 126 -1.13 9.60 3.39
CA CYS A 126 -1.51 10.34 2.18
C CYS A 126 -1.38 11.84 2.38
N LYS A 127 -0.90 12.56 1.37
CA LYS A 127 -0.90 14.01 1.40
C LYS A 127 -2.33 14.54 1.48
N SER A 128 -2.59 15.47 2.39
CA SER A 128 -3.94 15.89 2.78
C SER A 128 -4.77 16.42 1.62
N ASN A 129 -4.17 17.20 0.69
CA ASN A 129 -4.89 17.70 -0.49
C ASN A 129 -5.19 16.61 -1.52
N VAL A 130 -4.32 15.60 -1.63
CA VAL A 130 -4.53 14.44 -2.52
C VAL A 130 -5.64 13.55 -1.98
N ASN A 131 -5.62 13.27 -0.67
CA ASN A 131 -6.67 12.53 0.01
C ASN A 131 -8.04 13.25 -0.13
N SER A 132 -8.06 14.56 0.08
CA SER A 132 -9.28 15.35 -0.10
C SER A 132 -9.76 15.33 -1.55
N SER A 133 -8.85 15.38 -2.52
CA SER A 133 -9.20 15.30 -3.94
C SER A 133 -9.74 13.93 -4.34
N ARG A 134 -9.15 12.86 -3.80
CA ARG A 134 -9.63 11.47 -4.01
C ARG A 134 -11.08 11.31 -3.53
N GLY A 135 -11.43 11.89 -2.40
CA GLY A 135 -12.78 11.80 -1.83
C GLY A 135 -13.21 10.35 -1.57
N ASN A 136 -14.34 9.95 -2.15
CA ASN A 136 -14.89 8.59 -2.07
C ASN A 136 -14.92 7.88 -3.42
N ASP A 137 -14.27 8.44 -4.42
CA ASP A 137 -14.32 7.92 -5.78
C ASP A 137 -13.64 6.55 -5.87
N PRO A 138 -14.15 5.66 -6.72
CA PRO A 138 -13.52 4.37 -6.95
C PRO A 138 -12.15 4.55 -7.65
N PHE A 139 -11.26 3.60 -7.43
CA PHE A 139 -10.05 3.51 -8.21
C PHE A 139 -10.37 3.00 -9.61
N ALA A 140 -9.81 3.65 -10.61
CA ALA A 140 -9.96 3.26 -12.01
C ALA A 140 -8.71 3.68 -12.79
N ASP A 141 -8.52 3.08 -13.94
CA ASP A 141 -7.62 3.58 -14.98
C ASP A 141 -8.35 4.69 -15.73
N ILE A 142 -7.85 5.90 -15.67
CA ILE A 142 -8.47 7.09 -16.24
C ILE A 142 -7.74 7.42 -17.54
N GLN A 143 -8.49 7.68 -18.61
CA GLN A 143 -7.86 8.14 -19.85
C GLN A 143 -7.31 9.56 -19.66
N ASP A 144 -6.12 9.83 -20.17
CA ASP A 144 -5.47 11.15 -20.06
C ASP A 144 -6.37 12.32 -20.51
N SER A 145 -7.20 12.08 -21.54
CA SER A 145 -8.16 13.08 -22.06
C SER A 145 -9.27 13.43 -21.06
N ASP A 146 -9.51 12.56 -20.10
CA ASP A 146 -10.59 12.68 -19.10
C ASP A 146 -10.02 13.05 -17.71
N THR A 147 -8.70 13.11 -17.58
CA THR A 147 -8.03 13.44 -16.32
C THR A 147 -7.97 14.96 -16.13
N ASP A 148 -8.51 15.44 -15.01
CA ASP A 148 -8.54 16.87 -14.65
C ASP A 148 -7.29 17.31 -13.88
N LYS A 149 -6.71 16.41 -13.10
CA LYS A 149 -5.54 16.70 -12.26
C LYS A 149 -4.58 15.53 -12.21
N TRP A 150 -3.30 15.88 -12.34
CA TRP A 150 -2.17 14.98 -12.18
C TRP A 150 -1.37 15.40 -10.96
N PHE A 151 -1.38 14.56 -9.92
CA PHE A 151 -0.68 14.81 -8.66
C PHE A 151 0.66 14.07 -8.62
N ARG A 152 1.73 14.75 -8.27
CA ARG A 152 3.06 14.16 -8.06
C ARG A 152 3.82 14.94 -7.00
N ASN A 153 4.44 14.23 -6.05
CA ASN A 153 5.13 14.83 -4.93
C ASN A 153 4.22 15.81 -4.16
N ASP A 154 4.59 17.09 -4.14
CA ASP A 154 3.89 18.16 -3.39
C ASP A 154 3.04 19.08 -4.26
N TYR A 155 2.95 18.82 -5.55
CA TYR A 155 2.21 19.63 -6.51
C TYR A 155 1.20 18.85 -7.34
N TYR A 156 0.40 19.56 -8.11
CA TYR A 156 -0.42 19.01 -9.18
C TYR A 156 -0.42 19.96 -10.39
N GLN A 157 -0.80 19.43 -11.53
CA GLN A 157 -1.05 20.21 -12.75
C GLN A 157 -2.38 19.77 -13.38
N GLU A 158 -2.96 20.66 -14.21
CA GLU A 158 -4.24 20.45 -14.89
C GLU A 158 -4.06 20.26 -16.41
N THR A 159 -2.84 20.00 -16.83
CA THR A 159 -2.48 19.67 -18.21
C THR A 159 -1.76 18.35 -18.22
N ILE A 160 -1.91 17.59 -19.29
CA ILE A 160 -1.25 16.29 -19.45
C ILE A 160 0.26 16.45 -19.27
N PRO A 161 0.89 15.70 -18.35
CA PRO A 161 2.34 15.73 -18.18
C PRO A 161 3.07 15.30 -19.45
N THR A 162 4.16 15.98 -19.78
CA THR A 162 5.01 15.62 -20.92
C THR A 162 6.13 14.67 -20.56
N GLU A 163 6.42 14.52 -19.26
CA GLU A 163 7.45 13.64 -18.72
C GLU A 163 6.91 12.92 -17.47
N TYR A 164 7.35 11.70 -17.24
CA TYR A 164 7.00 10.91 -16.04
C TYR A 164 5.50 10.70 -15.83
N ILE A 165 4.71 10.60 -16.91
CA ILE A 165 3.24 10.50 -16.84
C ILE A 165 2.79 9.35 -15.94
N ASP A 166 3.44 8.20 -16.01
CA ASP A 166 3.14 7.01 -15.19
C ASP A 166 3.45 7.19 -13.68
N GLU A 167 4.10 8.29 -13.29
CA GLU A 167 4.41 8.59 -11.89
C GLU A 167 3.40 9.54 -11.24
N TYR A 168 2.36 9.95 -11.98
CA TYR A 168 1.30 10.81 -11.46
C TYR A 168 0.10 10.00 -10.98
N ALA A 169 -0.50 10.45 -9.88
CA ALA A 169 -1.82 10.00 -9.48
C ALA A 169 -2.86 10.89 -10.16
N GLU A 170 -3.77 10.28 -10.88
CA GLU A 170 -4.75 10.97 -11.71
C GLU A 170 -6.08 11.13 -10.98
N LYS A 171 -6.77 12.23 -11.28
CA LYS A 171 -8.10 12.54 -10.79
C LYS A 171 -9.00 12.99 -11.90
N TYR A 172 -10.13 12.32 -12.06
CA TYR A 172 -11.26 12.70 -12.89
C TYR A 172 -12.39 13.26 -12.03
N ASN A 173 -12.97 14.38 -12.44
CA ASN A 173 -14.21 14.89 -11.88
C ASN A 173 -15.30 14.74 -12.94
N PRO A 174 -16.28 13.83 -12.77
CA PRO A 174 -17.36 13.71 -13.74
C PRO A 174 -18.09 15.06 -13.89
N PRO A 175 -18.56 15.42 -15.08
CA PRO A 175 -19.44 16.57 -15.26
C PRO A 175 -20.71 16.38 -14.41
N ASP A 176 -21.21 17.50 -13.82
CA ASP A 176 -22.44 17.55 -13.04
C ASP A 176 -23.68 17.17 -13.86
#